data_ef805c45fb3066594fc1dec484789f91
#
_entry.id   ef805c45fb3066594fc1dec484789f91
#
_cell.length_a   1.000
_cell.length_b   1.000
_cell.length_c   1.000
_cell.angle_alpha   90.00
_cell.angle_beta   90.00
_cell.angle_gamma   90.00
#
_symmetry.space_group_name_H-M   'P 1'
#
loop_
_entity.id
_entity.type
_entity.pdbx_description
1 polymer ?
#
loop_
_entity_poly.entity_id
_entity_poly.type
_entity_poly.pdbx_seq_one_letter_code
_entity_poly.pdbx_strand_id
1 'polypeptide(L)' 'MERERVVSSNVYSIGYDPEQKILEIEFNDRSIYHYFDVPELEHSKLMTASSKGKYLNSHIKGKYRYRQIK' A
#
# COMPACT_ATOMS: atom_id res chain seq x y z
N MET A 1 -9.57 6.31 7.12
CA MET A 1 -8.83 6.23 5.85
C MET A 1 -9.61 5.35 4.89
N GLU A 2 -9.99 5.89 3.78
CA GLU A 2 -10.71 5.12 2.75
C GLU A 2 -9.73 4.34 1.91
N ARG A 3 -10.12 3.12 1.53
CA ARG A 3 -9.30 2.28 0.64
C ARG A 3 -9.99 2.14 -0.70
N GLU A 4 -9.18 2.18 -1.74
CA GLU A 4 -9.64 1.97 -3.11
C GLU A 4 -9.39 0.53 -3.50
N ARG A 5 -10.41 -0.16 -4.02
CA ARG A 5 -10.27 -1.52 -4.53
C ARG A 5 -9.38 -1.52 -5.76
N VAL A 6 -8.45 -2.48 -5.84
CA VAL A 6 -7.54 -2.59 -6.98
C VAL A 6 -7.61 -3.99 -7.56
N VAL A 7 -7.15 -4.14 -8.82
CA VAL A 7 -7.07 -5.43 -9.47
C VAL A 7 -5.63 -5.93 -9.35
N SER A 8 -5.45 -6.99 -8.55
CA SER A 8 -4.12 -7.53 -8.28
C SER A 8 -4.28 -8.98 -7.83
N SER A 9 -3.21 -9.77 -8.02
CA SER A 9 -3.24 -11.18 -7.60
C SER A 9 -3.14 -11.33 -6.08
N ASN A 10 -2.59 -10.34 -5.36
CA ASN A 10 -2.43 -10.46 -3.91
C ASN A 10 -2.91 -9.23 -3.12
N VAL A 11 -3.05 -8.07 -3.74
CA VAL A 11 -3.51 -6.85 -3.07
C VAL A 11 -4.99 -6.66 -3.35
N TYR A 12 -5.77 -6.44 -2.30
CA TYR A 12 -7.21 -6.25 -2.40
C TYR A 12 -7.61 -4.78 -2.49
N SER A 13 -7.07 -3.94 -1.60
CA SER A 13 -7.38 -2.52 -1.58
C SER A 13 -6.23 -1.71 -1.03
N ILE A 14 -6.19 -0.42 -1.37
CA ILE A 14 -5.10 0.48 -1.00
C ILE A 14 -5.70 1.79 -0.51
N GLY A 15 -5.24 2.27 0.64
CA GLY A 15 -5.60 3.57 1.17
C GLY A 15 -4.36 4.38 1.49
N TYR A 16 -4.51 5.70 1.55
CA TYR A 16 -3.39 6.58 1.84
C TYR A 16 -3.85 7.79 2.63
N ASP A 17 -3.09 8.12 3.68
CA ASP A 17 -3.30 9.32 4.49
C ASP A 17 -2.17 10.30 4.19
N PRO A 18 -2.43 11.36 3.42
CA PRO A 18 -1.38 12.31 3.05
C PRO A 18 -0.88 13.15 4.22
N GLU A 19 -1.68 13.33 5.24
CA GLU A 19 -1.27 14.11 6.41
C GLU A 19 -0.27 13.34 7.26
N GLN A 20 -0.57 12.08 7.54
CA GLN A 20 0.31 11.24 8.36
C GLN A 20 1.31 10.47 7.52
N LYS A 21 1.17 10.48 6.21
CA LYS A 21 2.00 9.74 5.26
C LYS A 21 1.98 8.25 5.53
N ILE A 22 0.78 7.73 5.80
CA ILE A 22 0.57 6.31 6.05
C ILE A 22 -0.09 5.68 4.84
N LEU A 23 0.54 4.63 4.32
CA LEU A 23 -0.01 3.81 3.25
C LEU A 23 -0.64 2.57 3.87
N GLU A 24 -1.91 2.33 3.59
CA GLU A 24 -2.63 1.18 4.12
C GLU A 24 -2.88 0.18 3.00
N ILE A 25 -2.43 -1.05 3.20
CA ILE A 25 -2.58 -2.13 2.22
C ILE A 25 -3.42 -3.24 2.84
N GLU A 26 -4.51 -3.59 2.18
CA GLU A 26 -5.26 -4.80 2.52
C GLU A 26 -4.94 -5.86 1.47
N PHE A 27 -4.48 -7.02 1.93
CA PHE A 27 -4.17 -8.13 1.05
C PHE A 27 -5.40 -9.03 0.87
N ASN A 28 -5.34 -9.93 -0.11
CA ASN A 28 -6.47 -10.81 -0.41
C ASN A 28 -6.82 -11.78 0.71
N ASP A 29 -5.88 -12.04 1.61
CA ASP A 29 -6.13 -12.87 2.81
C ASP A 29 -6.76 -12.07 3.95
N ARG A 30 -7.13 -10.82 3.70
CA ARG A 30 -7.77 -9.89 4.66
C ARG A 30 -6.81 -9.29 5.68
N SER A 31 -5.52 -9.58 5.61
CA SER A 31 -4.54 -8.89 6.46
C SER A 31 -4.39 -7.44 6.00
N ILE A 32 -4.15 -6.54 6.95
CA ILE A 32 -4.02 -5.12 6.70
C ILE A 32 -2.70 -4.64 7.30
N TYR A 33 -1.91 -3.92 6.50
CA TYR A 33 -0.62 -3.38 6.91
C TYR A 33 -0.59 -1.88 6.73
N HIS A 34 0.09 -1.20 7.66
CA HIS A 34 0.44 0.21 7.53
C HIS A 34 1.92 0.32 7.25
N TYR A 35 2.26 1.13 6.24
CA TYR A 35 3.64 1.51 5.92
C TYR A 35 3.78 2.99 6.23
N PHE A 36 4.84 3.37 6.95
CA PHE A 36 4.99 4.70 7.51
C PHE A 36 5.95 5.57 6.73
N ASP A 37 5.75 6.88 6.79
CA ASP A 37 6.59 7.88 6.14
C ASP A 37 6.68 7.67 4.63
N VAL A 38 5.55 7.28 4.03
CA VAL A 38 5.46 7.06 2.59
C VAL A 38 5.05 8.38 1.94
N PRO A 39 5.90 8.94 1.05
CA PRO A 39 5.53 10.19 0.37
C PRO A 39 4.39 9.97 -0.60
N GLU A 40 3.65 11.03 -0.86
CA GLU A 40 2.50 11.00 -1.75
C GLU A 40 2.87 10.49 -3.15
N LEU A 41 4.06 10.86 -3.62
CA LEU A 41 4.53 10.42 -4.93
C LEU A 41 4.66 8.90 -4.99
N GLU A 42 5.10 8.27 -3.90
CA GLU A 42 5.21 6.80 -3.87
C GLU A 42 3.83 6.16 -3.98
N HIS A 43 2.84 6.71 -3.28
CA HIS A 43 1.46 6.24 -3.40
C HIS A 43 0.94 6.39 -4.82
N SER A 44 1.20 7.54 -5.46
CA SER A 44 0.78 7.77 -6.84
C SER A 44 1.39 6.75 -7.80
N LYS A 45 2.68 6.47 -7.64
CA LYS A 45 3.37 5.49 -8.48
C LYS A 45 2.80 4.09 -8.28
N LEU A 46 2.49 3.74 -7.02
CA LEU A 46 1.87 2.45 -6.74
C LEU A 46 0.52 2.34 -7.44
N MET A 47 -0.30 3.39 -7.36
CA MET A 47 -1.65 3.35 -7.93
C MET A 47 -1.64 3.29 -9.45
N THR A 48 -0.59 3.79 -10.10
CA THR A 48 -0.47 3.76 -11.57
C THR A 48 0.35 2.58 -12.07
N ALA A 49 0.91 1.77 -11.17
CA ALA A 49 1.71 0.63 -11.57
C ALA A 49 0.85 -0.43 -12.26
N SER A 50 1.40 -1.06 -13.29
CA SER A 50 0.68 -2.12 -13.99
C SER A 50 0.52 -3.36 -13.12
N SER A 51 1.44 -3.59 -12.18
CA SER A 51 1.32 -4.64 -11.19
C SER A 51 1.55 -4.05 -9.79
N LYS A 52 0.46 -3.89 -9.02
CA LYS A 52 0.54 -3.34 -7.67
C LYS A 52 1.36 -4.24 -6.76
N GLY A 53 1.20 -5.55 -6.90
CA GLY A 53 1.96 -6.49 -6.09
C GLY A 53 3.45 -6.42 -6.34
N LYS A 54 3.87 -6.33 -7.60
CA LYS A 54 5.29 -6.21 -7.93
C LYS A 54 5.85 -4.88 -7.44
N TYR A 55 5.10 -3.80 -7.63
CA TYR A 55 5.54 -2.50 -7.17
C TYR A 55 5.74 -2.50 -5.65
N LEU A 56 4.76 -3.05 -4.93
CA LEU A 56 4.82 -3.14 -3.48
C LEU A 56 6.07 -3.90 -3.03
N ASN A 57 6.32 -5.05 -3.64
CA ASN A 57 7.48 -5.87 -3.28
C ASN A 57 8.81 -5.19 -3.59
N SER A 58 8.89 -4.48 -4.73
CA SER A 58 10.15 -3.90 -5.20
C SER A 58 10.46 -2.55 -4.58
N HIS A 59 9.45 -1.76 -4.25
CA HIS A 59 9.65 -0.36 -3.88
C HIS A 59 9.16 0.00 -2.48
N ILE A 60 8.34 -0.81 -1.86
CA ILE A 60 7.74 -0.47 -0.56
C ILE A 60 8.15 -1.43 0.53
N LYS A 61 8.01 -2.73 0.32
CA LYS A 61 8.47 -3.72 1.30
C LYS A 61 9.98 -3.64 1.44
N GLY A 62 10.46 -3.59 2.68
CA GLY A 62 11.88 -3.48 2.96
C GLY A 62 12.44 -2.08 2.88
N LYS A 63 11.64 -1.11 2.39
CA LYS A 63 12.07 0.28 2.29
C LYS A 63 11.46 1.15 3.38
N TYR A 64 10.20 0.88 3.75
CA TYR A 64 9.48 1.66 4.74
C TYR A 64 9.19 0.82 5.97
N ARG A 65 9.15 1.46 7.15
CA ARG A 65 8.68 0.81 8.36
C ARG A 65 7.23 0.39 8.17
N TYR A 66 6.86 -0.69 8.81
CA TYR A 66 5.50 -1.17 8.69
C TYR A 66 5.00 -1.78 10.00
N ARG A 67 3.68 -1.93 10.09
CA ARG A 67 3.03 -2.63 11.19
C ARG A 67 1.82 -3.36 10.62
N GLN A 68 1.64 -4.60 11.02
CA GLN A 68 0.43 -5.34 10.69
C GLN A 68 -0.67 -4.91 11.63
N ILE A 69 -1.78 -4.39 11.06
CA ILE A 69 -2.91 -3.86 11.83
C ILE A 69 -3.96 -4.95 12.05
N LYS A 70 -4.13 -5.82 11.06
CA LYS A 70 -5.15 -6.86 11.17
C LYS A 70 -4.76 -8.17 10.51
#